data_793dbc05ae133de5a0a44c8464abd045
#
_entry.id   793dbc05ae133de5a0a44c8464abd045
#
_cell.length_a   1.000
_cell.length_b   1.000
_cell.length_c   1.000
_cell.angle_alpha   90.00
_cell.angle_beta   90.00
_cell.angle_gamma   90.00
#
_symmetry.space_group_name_H-M   'P 1'
#
loop_
_entity.id
_entity.type
_entity.pdbx_description
1 polymer ?
#
loop_
_entity_poly.entity_id
_entity_poly.type
_entity_poly.pdbx_seq_one_letter_code
_entity_poly.pdbx_strand_id
1 'polypeptide(L)'
;MLYGENFTILSKSKNWCKIKLHTDNYVGFIIKKKFAKLFKPTHKVSVLAANIYRKPSSRDKQNKKLTFASKVYAKEKYGSFIKFENQWIRAKDLKPINYKDENIFSKINLFKGKKYKWGGKNFNGIDCSALVQLFFNFNNKFCPRDTKDQLNYFKKKIELQNIMKNDLIFWRGHVAIILSKKKLIHAYGPSKKVLIMNINYAIKKIEKTANLKIISIRRTN
;
A
#
# COMPACT_ATOMS: atom_id res chain seq x y z
N MET A 1 9.01 2.16 -3.17
CA MET A 1 8.98 3.41 -2.38
C MET A 1 7.90 4.32 -2.94
N LEU A 2 7.13 4.98 -2.08
CA LEU A 2 6.11 5.97 -2.44
C LEU A 2 6.68 7.39 -2.35
N TYR A 3 6.01 8.34 -2.99
CA TYR A 3 6.32 9.75 -2.80
C TYR A 3 6.10 10.16 -1.33
N GLY A 4 7.09 10.84 -0.75
CA GLY A 4 7.06 11.29 0.65
C GLY A 4 7.45 10.21 1.68
N GLU A 5 7.90 9.03 1.25
CA GLU A 5 8.58 8.09 2.15
C GLU A 5 10.04 8.53 2.33
N ASN A 6 10.44 8.70 3.59
CA ASN A 6 11.80 9.07 3.97
C ASN A 6 12.70 7.83 4.06
N PHE A 7 13.99 8.03 3.81
CA PHE A 7 14.99 6.97 3.85
C PHE A 7 16.37 7.50 4.26
N THR A 8 17.19 6.61 4.78
CA THR A 8 18.62 6.84 5.02
C THR A 8 19.41 6.17 3.90
N ILE A 9 20.41 6.85 3.35
CA ILE A 9 21.36 6.26 2.41
C ILE A 9 22.42 5.52 3.23
N LEU A 10 22.52 4.21 3.03
CA LEU A 10 23.51 3.35 3.69
C LEU A 10 24.83 3.30 2.94
N SER A 11 24.76 3.25 1.60
CA SER A 11 25.94 3.30 0.73
C SER A 11 25.59 3.84 -0.66
N LYS A 12 26.59 4.32 -1.40
CA LYS A 12 26.46 4.85 -2.76
C LYS A 12 27.42 4.11 -3.69
N SER A 13 26.96 3.78 -4.88
CA SER A 13 27.78 3.33 -6.00
C SER A 13 27.66 4.29 -7.18
N LYS A 14 28.26 3.95 -8.34
CA LYS A 14 28.19 4.80 -9.54
C LYS A 14 26.75 5.17 -9.92
N ASN A 15 25.84 4.20 -9.98
CA ASN A 15 24.48 4.35 -10.48
C ASN A 15 23.40 4.09 -9.43
N TRP A 16 23.73 3.59 -8.24
CA TRP A 16 22.78 3.11 -7.25
C TRP A 16 23.07 3.64 -5.85
N CYS A 17 22.03 3.76 -5.06
CA CYS A 17 22.13 3.96 -3.62
C CYS A 17 21.44 2.79 -2.90
N LYS A 18 22.14 2.16 -1.94
CA LYS A 18 21.52 1.28 -0.96
C LYS A 18 20.86 2.14 0.10
N ILE A 19 19.60 1.91 0.35
CA ILE A 19 18.81 2.74 1.29
C ILE A 19 18.09 1.88 2.31
N LYS A 20 17.75 2.50 3.45
CA LYS A 20 16.83 1.94 4.45
C LYS A 20 15.64 2.88 4.59
N LEU A 21 14.43 2.39 4.33
CA LEU A 21 13.18 3.15 4.51
C LEU A 21 12.89 3.35 6.00
N HIS A 22 12.43 4.56 6.37
CA HIS A 22 12.03 4.84 7.75
C HIS A 22 10.66 4.24 8.12
N THR A 23 9.83 3.96 7.11
CA THR A 23 8.45 3.48 7.31
C THR A 23 8.38 2.04 7.82
N ASP A 24 9.29 1.18 7.38
CA ASP A 24 9.24 -0.26 7.62
C ASP A 24 10.62 -0.90 7.82
N ASN A 25 11.69 -0.08 7.87
CA ASN A 25 13.09 -0.48 7.94
C ASN A 25 13.56 -1.35 6.75
N TYR A 26 12.78 -1.40 5.66
CA TYR A 26 13.14 -2.17 4.48
C TYR A 26 14.41 -1.64 3.82
N VAL A 27 15.33 -2.55 3.54
CA VAL A 27 16.59 -2.22 2.87
C VAL A 27 16.49 -2.62 1.39
N GLY A 28 16.86 -1.70 0.50
CA GLY A 28 16.81 -1.94 -0.92
C GLY A 28 17.70 -0.98 -1.70
N PHE A 29 17.62 -1.05 -3.02
CA PHE A 29 18.43 -0.22 -3.91
C PHE A 29 17.54 0.70 -4.75
N ILE A 30 17.97 1.93 -4.93
CA ILE A 30 17.33 2.92 -5.81
C ILE A 30 18.37 3.54 -6.75
N ILE A 31 17.91 3.96 -7.93
CA ILE A 31 18.78 4.67 -8.88
C ILE A 31 19.25 5.97 -8.24
N LYS A 32 20.55 6.22 -8.33
CA LYS A 32 21.17 7.47 -7.84
C LYS A 32 20.64 8.66 -8.63
N LYS A 33 20.10 9.64 -7.93
CA LYS A 33 19.62 10.92 -8.49
C LYS A 33 19.66 12.01 -7.42
N LYS A 34 19.35 13.23 -7.79
CA LYS A 34 19.10 14.29 -6.80
C LYS A 34 17.79 13.98 -6.07
N PHE A 35 17.86 13.77 -4.78
CA PHE A 35 16.70 13.56 -3.91
C PHE A 35 16.22 14.89 -3.32
N ALA A 36 14.92 14.97 -3.05
CA ALA A 36 14.37 16.10 -2.32
C ALA A 36 14.90 16.13 -0.87
N LYS A 37 14.97 17.32 -0.27
CA LYS A 37 15.24 17.47 1.16
C LYS A 37 14.16 16.78 1.98
N LEU A 38 14.52 16.32 3.16
CA LEU A 38 13.60 15.78 4.13
C LEU A 38 12.50 16.81 4.45
N PHE A 39 11.24 16.39 4.47
CA PHE A 39 10.14 17.23 4.90
C PHE A 39 9.18 16.48 5.84
N LYS A 40 8.50 17.22 6.70
CA LYS A 40 7.44 16.69 7.56
C LYS A 40 6.12 16.75 6.78
N PRO A 41 5.53 15.62 6.39
CA PRO A 41 4.31 15.62 5.60
C PRO A 41 3.13 16.13 6.43
N THR A 42 2.22 16.88 5.79
CA THR A 42 0.97 17.38 6.39
C THR A 42 -0.26 16.65 5.90
N HIS A 43 -0.18 16.04 4.72
CA HIS A 43 -1.29 15.34 4.07
C HIS A 43 -0.84 14.04 3.44
N LYS A 44 -1.81 13.16 3.16
CA LYS A 44 -1.64 11.89 2.46
C LYS A 44 -2.73 11.67 1.42
N VAL A 45 -2.37 11.00 0.32
CA VAL A 45 -3.28 10.68 -0.77
C VAL A 45 -4.28 9.60 -0.33
N SER A 46 -5.57 9.87 -0.48
CA SER A 46 -6.68 9.00 -0.05
C SER A 46 -7.42 8.31 -1.20
N VAL A 47 -7.04 8.60 -2.43
CA VAL A 47 -7.58 7.97 -3.66
C VAL A 47 -6.54 7.05 -4.28
N LEU A 48 -6.96 6.13 -5.14
CA LEU A 48 -6.04 5.17 -5.78
C LEU A 48 -4.88 5.87 -6.50
N ALA A 49 -5.20 6.93 -7.26
CA ALA A 49 -4.24 7.72 -8.04
C ALA A 49 -4.72 9.17 -8.13
N ALA A 50 -4.05 10.07 -7.47
CA ALA A 50 -4.31 11.50 -7.50
C ALA A 50 -3.55 12.16 -8.64
N ASN A 51 -4.27 12.91 -9.48
CA ASN A 51 -3.64 13.67 -10.57
C ASN A 51 -2.84 14.86 -10.03
N ILE A 52 -1.76 15.20 -10.71
CA ILE A 52 -0.91 16.36 -10.44
C ILE A 52 -1.18 17.42 -11.52
N TYR A 53 -1.13 18.69 -11.14
CA TYR A 53 -1.40 19.82 -12.00
C TYR A 53 -0.24 20.84 -11.92
N ARG A 54 0.02 21.57 -13.03
CA ARG A 54 1.03 22.64 -13.07
C ARG A 54 0.52 23.92 -12.41
N LYS A 55 -0.77 24.22 -12.60
CA LYS A 55 -1.50 25.36 -12.02
C LYS A 55 -2.75 24.85 -11.29
N PRO A 56 -3.39 25.62 -10.42
CA PRO A 56 -4.62 25.22 -9.71
C PRO A 56 -5.84 25.24 -10.64
N SER A 57 -5.75 24.51 -11.74
CA SER A 57 -6.78 24.41 -12.80
C SER A 57 -6.87 22.98 -13.31
N SER A 58 -8.08 22.51 -13.59
CA SER A 58 -8.33 21.17 -14.15
C SER A 58 -7.72 21.00 -15.55
N ARG A 59 -7.52 22.10 -16.28
CA ARG A 59 -6.93 22.13 -17.64
C ARG A 59 -5.43 21.88 -17.61
N ASP A 60 -4.74 22.20 -16.51
CA ASP A 60 -3.28 22.10 -16.36
C ASP A 60 -2.80 20.74 -15.81
N LYS A 61 -3.57 19.69 -16.04
CA LYS A 61 -3.25 18.32 -15.62
C LYS A 61 -1.96 17.81 -16.26
N GLN A 62 -1.09 17.23 -15.46
CA GLN A 62 0.14 16.57 -15.90
C GLN A 62 -0.07 15.07 -16.13
N ASN A 63 0.83 14.45 -16.89
CA ASN A 63 0.87 12.99 -17.05
C ASN A 63 1.55 12.28 -15.85
N LYS A 64 1.45 12.86 -14.66
CA LYS A 64 2.00 12.33 -13.41
C LYS A 64 0.89 12.16 -12.38
N LYS A 65 1.02 11.15 -11.55
CA LYS A 65 0.05 10.88 -10.48
C LYS A 65 0.77 10.45 -9.21
N LEU A 66 0.18 10.78 -8.06
CA LEU A 66 0.56 10.20 -6.79
C LEU A 66 -0.37 9.02 -6.45
N THR A 67 0.20 7.95 -5.94
CA THR A 67 -0.56 6.77 -5.54
C THR A 67 -1.14 6.91 -4.14
N PHE A 68 -2.13 6.08 -3.80
CA PHE A 68 -2.68 5.94 -2.45
C PHE A 68 -1.57 5.84 -1.39
N ALA A 69 -1.75 6.47 -0.25
CA ALA A 69 -0.81 6.58 0.86
C ALA A 69 0.50 7.37 0.57
N SER A 70 0.70 7.94 -0.63
CA SER A 70 1.75 8.94 -0.85
C SER A 70 1.55 10.13 0.08
N LYS A 71 2.65 10.73 0.57
CA LYS A 71 2.61 11.81 1.56
C LYS A 71 3.14 13.10 0.93
N VAL A 72 2.50 14.23 1.21
CA VAL A 72 2.88 15.55 0.71
C VAL A 72 2.95 16.58 1.84
N TYR A 73 3.78 17.60 1.66
CA TYR A 73 3.75 18.80 2.47
C TYR A 73 2.90 19.84 1.75
N ALA A 74 1.71 20.11 2.28
CA ALA A 74 0.82 21.15 1.77
C ALA A 74 1.35 22.53 2.16
N LYS A 75 1.55 23.41 1.17
CA LYS A 75 2.06 24.78 1.38
C LYS A 75 0.92 25.77 1.49
N GLU A 76 0.05 25.77 0.49
CA GLU A 76 -1.04 26.74 0.38
C GLU A 76 -2.25 26.08 -0.30
N LYS A 77 -3.43 26.69 -0.14
CA LYS A 77 -4.67 26.24 -0.76
C LYS A 77 -5.19 27.37 -1.67
N TYR A 78 -5.59 27.00 -2.89
CA TYR A 78 -6.27 27.89 -3.82
C TYR A 78 -7.50 27.18 -4.39
N GLY A 79 -8.68 27.65 -4.04
CA GLY A 79 -9.94 27.01 -4.39
C GLY A 79 -9.98 25.54 -3.94
N SER A 80 -10.20 24.64 -4.89
CA SER A 80 -10.21 23.18 -4.66
C SER A 80 -8.85 22.51 -4.77
N PHE A 81 -7.76 23.26 -4.87
CA PHE A 81 -6.39 22.75 -5.03
C PHE A 81 -5.51 23.08 -3.84
N ILE A 82 -4.54 22.19 -3.60
CA ILE A 82 -3.48 22.35 -2.60
C ILE A 82 -2.14 22.30 -3.33
N LYS A 83 -1.25 23.26 -3.03
CA LYS A 83 0.12 23.32 -3.55
C LYS A 83 1.05 22.47 -2.70
N PHE A 84 1.86 21.66 -3.35
CA PHE A 84 2.99 20.94 -2.77
C PHE A 84 4.17 21.07 -3.72
N GLU A 85 5.34 21.38 -3.19
CA GLU A 85 6.49 21.79 -4.03
C GLU A 85 6.08 22.90 -5.01
N ASN A 86 6.34 22.71 -6.32
CA ASN A 86 5.91 23.62 -7.40
C ASN A 86 4.74 23.04 -8.22
N GLN A 87 3.90 22.23 -7.59
CA GLN A 87 2.81 21.49 -8.25
C GLN A 87 1.53 21.58 -7.41
N TRP A 88 0.41 21.20 -8.02
CA TRP A 88 -0.91 21.25 -7.42
C TRP A 88 -1.57 19.88 -7.45
N ILE A 89 -2.40 19.61 -6.45
CA ILE A 89 -3.22 18.41 -6.29
C ILE A 89 -4.60 18.82 -5.81
N ARG A 90 -5.66 18.09 -6.16
CA ARG A 90 -7.00 18.41 -5.67
C ARG A 90 -7.09 18.11 -4.17
N ALA A 91 -7.65 19.06 -3.42
CA ALA A 91 -7.83 18.93 -1.96
C ALA A 91 -8.65 17.69 -1.59
N LYS A 92 -9.69 17.35 -2.38
CA LYS A 92 -10.53 16.16 -2.18
C LYS A 92 -9.78 14.83 -2.26
N ASP A 93 -8.64 14.79 -2.95
CA ASP A 93 -7.81 13.59 -3.12
C ASP A 93 -6.87 13.36 -1.92
N LEU A 94 -6.85 14.31 -0.98
CA LEU A 94 -6.00 14.29 0.20
C LEU A 94 -6.80 14.12 1.49
N LYS A 95 -6.14 13.60 2.49
CA LYS A 95 -6.56 13.64 3.89
C LYS A 95 -5.42 14.20 4.74
N PRO A 96 -5.71 14.87 5.87
CA PRO A 96 -4.68 15.26 6.84
C PRO A 96 -3.82 14.07 7.24
N ILE A 97 -2.56 14.31 7.57
CA ILE A 97 -1.61 13.23 7.88
C ILE A 97 -2.04 12.38 9.09
N ASN A 98 -2.71 12.99 10.07
CA ASN A 98 -3.22 12.32 11.26
C ASN A 98 -4.56 11.59 11.06
N TYR A 99 -5.23 11.77 9.91
CA TYR A 99 -6.48 11.09 9.59
C TYR A 99 -6.28 9.56 9.65
N LYS A 100 -7.28 8.86 10.19
CA LYS A 100 -7.36 7.39 10.20
C LYS A 100 -8.76 6.97 9.79
N ASP A 101 -8.86 5.88 9.04
CA ASP A 101 -10.16 5.24 8.79
C ASP A 101 -10.55 4.42 10.05
N GLU A 102 -11.81 4.40 10.42
CA GLU A 102 -12.32 3.53 11.50
C GLU A 102 -12.02 2.06 11.22
N ASN A 103 -12.24 1.65 9.98
CA ASN A 103 -11.86 0.33 9.50
C ASN A 103 -10.62 0.44 8.61
N ILE A 104 -9.53 -0.21 9.02
CA ILE A 104 -8.22 -0.12 8.36
C ILE A 104 -8.28 -0.43 6.85
N PHE A 105 -9.15 -1.35 6.43
CA PHE A 105 -9.34 -1.75 5.03
C PHE A 105 -10.61 -1.16 4.39
N SER A 106 -11.17 -0.07 4.92
CA SER A 106 -12.40 0.55 4.39
C SER A 106 -12.35 0.84 2.89
N LYS A 107 -11.19 1.28 2.40
CA LYS A 107 -10.96 1.65 1.00
C LYS A 107 -10.33 0.54 0.14
N ILE A 108 -10.30 -0.71 0.62
CA ILE A 108 -9.59 -1.81 -0.06
C ILE A 108 -10.08 -2.04 -1.50
N ASN A 109 -11.35 -1.77 -1.76
CA ASN A 109 -11.96 -1.91 -3.08
C ASN A 109 -11.35 -0.98 -4.15
N LEU A 110 -10.62 0.08 -3.76
CA LEU A 110 -9.85 0.91 -4.71
C LEU A 110 -8.87 0.07 -5.54
N PHE A 111 -8.37 -1.03 -4.98
CA PHE A 111 -7.40 -1.89 -5.65
C PHE A 111 -8.02 -3.08 -6.40
N LYS A 112 -9.34 -3.34 -6.27
CA LYS A 112 -10.01 -4.41 -7.01
C LYS A 112 -9.76 -4.30 -8.51
N GLY A 113 -9.37 -5.41 -9.14
CA GLY A 113 -9.05 -5.49 -10.57
C GLY A 113 -7.67 -4.92 -10.96
N LYS A 114 -6.91 -4.30 -10.05
CA LYS A 114 -5.58 -3.77 -10.35
C LYS A 114 -4.59 -4.89 -10.63
N LYS A 115 -3.62 -4.60 -11.50
CA LYS A 115 -2.60 -5.56 -11.93
C LYS A 115 -1.79 -6.06 -10.74
N TYR A 116 -1.56 -7.37 -10.68
CA TYR A 116 -0.53 -7.93 -9.82
C TYR A 116 0.85 -7.58 -10.37
N LYS A 117 1.73 -7.11 -9.51
CA LYS A 117 3.16 -6.93 -9.82
C LYS A 117 3.97 -7.27 -8.58
N TRP A 118 4.81 -8.29 -8.67
CA TRP A 118 5.71 -8.64 -7.58
C TRP A 118 6.63 -7.47 -7.22
N GLY A 119 6.77 -7.16 -5.93
CA GLY A 119 7.45 -5.96 -5.44
C GLY A 119 6.68 -4.65 -5.68
N GLY A 120 5.52 -4.68 -6.35
CA GLY A 120 4.70 -3.51 -6.64
C GLY A 120 4.01 -2.95 -5.40
N LYS A 121 3.86 -1.61 -5.34
CA LYS A 121 3.27 -0.88 -4.21
C LYS A 121 2.47 0.34 -4.68
N ASN A 122 1.86 0.31 -5.87
CA ASN A 122 1.15 1.47 -6.44
C ASN A 122 0.00 1.07 -7.37
N PHE A 123 -0.67 2.08 -7.96
CA PHE A 123 -1.81 1.87 -8.87
C PHE A 123 -1.46 1.18 -10.19
N ASN A 124 -0.19 1.14 -10.61
CA ASN A 124 0.28 0.43 -11.82
C ASN A 124 0.51 -1.06 -11.57
N GLY A 125 0.61 -1.45 -10.31
CA GLY A 125 0.76 -2.84 -9.90
C GLY A 125 1.07 -2.96 -8.42
N ILE A 126 0.52 -4.01 -7.81
CA ILE A 126 0.61 -4.26 -6.38
C ILE A 126 0.75 -5.76 -6.11
N ASP A 127 1.55 -6.16 -5.12
CA ASP A 127 1.59 -7.52 -4.61
C ASP A 127 0.72 -7.70 -3.34
N CYS A 128 0.65 -8.92 -2.85
CA CYS A 128 -0.24 -9.29 -1.76
C CYS A 128 0.14 -8.61 -0.43
N SER A 129 1.41 -8.58 -0.07
CA SER A 129 1.87 -7.97 1.17
C SER A 129 1.86 -6.44 1.12
N ALA A 130 2.12 -5.82 -0.05
CA ALA A 130 1.95 -4.38 -0.23
C ALA A 130 0.49 -3.96 -0.12
N LEU A 131 -0.46 -4.79 -0.56
CA LEU A 131 -1.89 -4.53 -0.40
C LEU A 131 -2.27 -4.42 1.08
N VAL A 132 -1.71 -5.27 1.96
CA VAL A 132 -1.87 -5.15 3.42
C VAL A 132 -1.15 -3.90 3.93
N GLN A 133 0.15 -3.76 3.63
CA GLN A 133 1.00 -2.71 4.16
C GLN A 133 0.49 -1.29 3.88
N LEU A 134 -0.01 -1.03 2.66
CA LEU A 134 -0.49 0.31 2.26
C LEU A 134 -1.62 0.82 3.16
N PHE A 135 -2.54 -0.06 3.55
CA PHE A 135 -3.66 0.34 4.41
C PHE A 135 -3.24 0.57 5.86
N PHE A 136 -2.27 -0.19 6.36
CA PHE A 136 -1.64 0.09 7.66
C PHE A 136 -0.92 1.44 7.63
N ASN A 137 -0.08 1.68 6.63
CA ASN A 137 0.67 2.93 6.48
C ASN A 137 -0.26 4.14 6.30
N PHE A 138 -1.36 3.99 5.55
CA PHE A 138 -2.38 5.04 5.43
C PHE A 138 -3.00 5.38 6.79
N ASN A 139 -3.17 4.40 7.67
CA ASN A 139 -3.71 4.59 9.02
C ASN A 139 -2.63 4.89 10.08
N ASN A 140 -1.42 5.26 9.66
CA ASN A 140 -0.29 5.58 10.52
C ASN A 140 0.10 4.42 11.47
N LYS A 141 -0.13 3.17 11.02
CA LYS A 141 0.27 1.96 11.72
C LYS A 141 1.44 1.31 10.99
N PHE A 142 2.36 0.76 11.75
CA PHE A 142 3.46 -0.04 11.19
C PHE A 142 2.93 -1.34 10.58
N CYS A 143 3.54 -1.76 9.48
CA CYS A 143 3.34 -3.08 8.89
C CYS A 143 4.58 -3.44 8.06
N PRO A 144 5.20 -4.61 8.29
CA PRO A 144 6.33 -5.06 7.51
C PRO A 144 6.02 -5.15 6.01
N ARG A 145 7.07 -5.08 5.17
CA ARG A 145 6.92 -5.16 3.72
C ARG A 145 6.59 -6.58 3.25
N ASP A 146 7.26 -7.58 3.76
CA ASP A 146 7.22 -8.94 3.24
C ASP A 146 6.26 -9.84 4.00
N THR A 147 5.64 -10.79 3.30
CA THR A 147 4.61 -11.70 3.85
C THR A 147 5.12 -12.49 5.06
N LYS A 148 6.39 -12.95 5.04
CA LYS A 148 7.01 -13.67 6.16
C LYS A 148 7.06 -12.80 7.41
N ASP A 149 7.45 -11.54 7.25
CA ASP A 149 7.58 -10.60 8.36
C ASP A 149 6.21 -10.15 8.87
N GLN A 150 5.21 -9.99 7.97
CA GLN A 150 3.82 -9.74 8.37
C GLN A 150 3.25 -10.90 9.20
N LEU A 151 3.49 -12.17 8.79
CA LEU A 151 3.08 -13.34 9.55
C LEU A 151 3.68 -13.34 10.97
N ASN A 152 4.94 -12.94 11.10
CA ASN A 152 5.63 -12.85 12.39
C ASN A 152 5.20 -11.63 13.20
N TYR A 153 4.80 -10.54 12.55
CA TYR A 153 4.36 -9.31 13.20
C TYR A 153 2.99 -9.44 13.84
N PHE A 154 2.01 -10.01 13.14
CA PHE A 154 0.66 -10.23 13.65
C PHE A 154 0.63 -11.48 14.53
N LYS A 155 0.64 -11.32 15.87
CA LYS A 155 0.84 -12.41 16.82
C LYS A 155 -0.40 -13.26 17.05
N LYS A 156 -1.61 -12.66 17.07
CA LYS A 156 -2.86 -13.33 17.47
C LYS A 156 -3.31 -14.33 16.41
N LYS A 157 -3.15 -15.62 16.67
CA LYS A 157 -3.67 -16.71 15.83
C LYS A 157 -5.18 -16.84 15.94
N ILE A 158 -5.82 -17.19 14.83
CA ILE A 158 -7.28 -17.39 14.72
C ILE A 158 -7.53 -18.70 13.99
N GLU A 159 -8.48 -19.47 14.46
CA GLU A 159 -9.00 -20.65 13.76
C GLU A 159 -9.94 -20.22 12.63
N LEU A 160 -10.02 -21.02 11.56
CA LEU A 160 -10.81 -20.71 10.35
C LEU A 160 -12.29 -20.46 10.67
N GLN A 161 -12.86 -21.17 11.62
CA GLN A 161 -14.25 -21.01 12.06
C GLN A 161 -14.51 -19.67 12.78
N ASN A 162 -13.48 -19.07 13.37
CA ASN A 162 -13.54 -17.84 14.17
C ASN A 162 -13.09 -16.59 13.40
N ILE A 163 -12.96 -16.68 12.07
CA ILE A 163 -12.53 -15.55 11.25
C ILE A 163 -13.51 -14.39 11.30
N MET A 164 -12.93 -13.20 11.28
CA MET A 164 -13.65 -11.93 11.24
C MET A 164 -13.11 -11.03 10.13
N LYS A 165 -13.86 -10.01 9.78
CA LYS A 165 -13.41 -8.96 8.87
C LYS A 165 -12.08 -8.37 9.35
N ASN A 166 -11.16 -8.13 8.41
CA ASN A 166 -9.79 -7.64 8.60
C ASN A 166 -8.78 -8.69 9.09
N ASP A 167 -9.16 -9.93 9.41
CA ASP A 167 -8.19 -10.99 9.64
C ASP A 167 -7.41 -11.27 8.35
N LEU A 168 -6.19 -11.79 8.49
CA LEU A 168 -5.29 -12.12 7.39
C LEU A 168 -5.07 -13.63 7.31
N ILE A 169 -5.25 -14.21 6.13
CA ILE A 169 -4.87 -15.60 5.87
C ILE A 169 -3.50 -15.62 5.20
N PHE A 170 -2.59 -16.45 5.72
CA PHE A 170 -1.23 -16.59 5.24
C PHE A 170 -0.96 -17.98 4.65
N TRP A 171 -0.31 -17.99 3.50
CA TRP A 171 0.34 -19.11 2.85
C TRP A 171 1.84 -18.80 2.73
N ARG A 172 2.65 -19.77 2.34
CA ARG A 172 4.07 -19.51 2.05
C ARG A 172 4.20 -18.48 0.93
N GLY A 173 4.73 -17.29 1.28
CA GLY A 173 4.93 -16.19 0.32
C GLY A 173 3.64 -15.48 -0.14
N HIS A 174 2.49 -15.76 0.48
CA HIS A 174 1.22 -15.15 0.09
C HIS A 174 0.35 -14.76 1.29
N VAL A 175 -0.43 -13.69 1.13
CA VAL A 175 -1.39 -13.19 2.12
C VAL A 175 -2.68 -12.71 1.46
N ALA A 176 -3.81 -12.93 2.14
CA ALA A 176 -5.12 -12.41 1.77
C ALA A 176 -5.79 -11.72 2.96
N ILE A 177 -6.64 -10.74 2.69
CA ILE A 177 -7.41 -9.98 3.68
C ILE A 177 -8.84 -10.48 3.69
N ILE A 178 -9.37 -10.85 4.85
CA ILE A 178 -10.76 -11.28 5.02
C ILE A 178 -11.69 -10.06 5.00
N LEU A 179 -12.66 -10.07 4.09
CA LEU A 179 -13.70 -9.05 3.97
C LEU A 179 -14.97 -9.39 4.75
N SER A 180 -15.27 -10.67 4.86
CA SER A 180 -16.42 -11.21 5.60
C SER A 180 -16.20 -12.71 5.87
N LYS A 181 -17.14 -13.36 6.59
CA LYS A 181 -17.11 -14.82 6.81
C LYS A 181 -17.04 -15.66 5.52
N LYS A 182 -17.41 -15.09 4.35
CA LYS A 182 -17.45 -15.80 3.07
C LYS A 182 -16.46 -15.30 2.02
N LYS A 183 -15.90 -14.09 2.17
CA LYS A 183 -15.12 -13.43 1.11
C LYS A 183 -13.77 -12.92 1.61
N LEU A 184 -12.76 -13.06 0.78
CA LEU A 184 -11.44 -12.44 0.93
C LEU A 184 -11.08 -11.61 -0.30
N ILE A 185 -10.08 -10.72 -0.14
CA ILE A 185 -9.42 -10.00 -1.24
C ILE A 185 -7.92 -10.24 -1.18
N HIS A 186 -7.31 -10.45 -2.33
CA HIS A 186 -5.86 -10.61 -2.45
C HIS A 186 -5.33 -10.16 -3.81
N ALA A 187 -4.08 -9.73 -3.85
CA ALA A 187 -3.35 -9.59 -5.10
C ALA A 187 -2.75 -10.96 -5.44
N TYR A 188 -3.29 -11.63 -6.47
CA TYR A 188 -2.97 -13.01 -6.76
C TYR A 188 -2.13 -13.14 -8.04
N GLY A 189 -0.87 -13.59 -7.90
CA GLY A 189 0.10 -13.70 -8.99
C GLY A 189 -0.39 -14.53 -10.18
N PRO A 190 -0.88 -15.78 -9.98
CA PRO A 190 -1.37 -16.62 -11.07
C PRO A 190 -2.54 -16.00 -11.85
N SER A 191 -3.37 -15.17 -11.21
CA SER A 191 -4.46 -14.43 -11.89
C SER A 191 -4.05 -13.04 -12.38
N LYS A 192 -2.81 -12.63 -12.14
CA LYS A 192 -2.20 -11.35 -12.56
C LYS A 192 -2.97 -10.09 -12.11
N LYS A 193 -3.84 -10.19 -11.10
CA LYS A 193 -4.67 -9.07 -10.61
C LYS A 193 -5.12 -9.21 -9.16
N VAL A 194 -5.66 -8.12 -8.60
CA VAL A 194 -6.34 -8.10 -7.31
C VAL A 194 -7.77 -8.61 -7.48
N LEU A 195 -8.15 -9.62 -6.70
CA LEU A 195 -9.43 -10.33 -6.81
C LEU A 195 -10.14 -10.41 -5.47
N ILE A 196 -11.47 -10.41 -5.51
CA ILE A 196 -12.31 -10.86 -4.41
C ILE A 196 -12.79 -12.27 -4.74
N MET A 197 -12.62 -13.20 -3.79
CA MET A 197 -13.01 -14.59 -3.94
C MET A 197 -13.80 -15.08 -2.72
N ASN A 198 -14.57 -16.16 -2.89
CA ASN A 198 -15.04 -16.96 -1.77
C ASN A 198 -13.83 -17.60 -1.07
N ILE A 199 -13.83 -17.65 0.26
CA ILE A 199 -12.68 -18.12 1.07
C ILE A 199 -12.36 -19.58 0.74
N ASN A 200 -13.37 -20.48 0.79
CA ASN A 200 -13.15 -21.89 0.54
C ASN A 200 -12.67 -22.15 -0.90
N TYR A 201 -13.23 -21.41 -1.86
CA TYR A 201 -12.77 -21.49 -3.25
C TYR A 201 -11.33 -21.02 -3.39
N ALA A 202 -10.96 -19.89 -2.74
CA ALA A 202 -9.59 -19.38 -2.81
C ALA A 202 -8.58 -20.36 -2.18
N ILE A 203 -8.91 -20.98 -1.04
CA ILE A 203 -8.07 -21.99 -0.39
C ILE A 203 -7.82 -23.17 -1.33
N LYS A 204 -8.89 -23.79 -1.85
CA LYS A 204 -8.78 -24.91 -2.80
C LYS A 204 -8.02 -24.53 -4.07
N LYS A 205 -8.28 -23.34 -4.62
CA LYS A 205 -7.60 -22.85 -5.82
C LYS A 205 -6.11 -22.66 -5.59
N ILE A 206 -5.71 -22.02 -4.49
CA ILE A 206 -4.29 -21.79 -4.16
C ILE A 206 -3.58 -23.13 -3.93
N GLU A 207 -4.20 -24.07 -3.23
CA GLU A 207 -3.67 -25.40 -3.05
C GLU A 207 -3.47 -26.13 -4.40
N LYS A 208 -4.49 -26.11 -5.27
CA LYS A 208 -4.42 -26.76 -6.59
C LYS A 208 -3.40 -26.11 -7.53
N THR A 209 -3.31 -24.76 -7.56
CA THR A 209 -2.52 -24.03 -8.58
C THR A 209 -1.09 -23.69 -8.13
N ALA A 210 -0.82 -23.68 -6.82
CA ALA A 210 0.47 -23.30 -6.27
C ALA A 210 1.02 -24.34 -5.27
N ASN A 211 0.28 -25.40 -4.97
CA ASN A 211 0.61 -26.41 -3.96
C ASN A 211 0.90 -25.79 -2.57
N LEU A 212 0.10 -24.78 -2.18
CA LEU A 212 0.27 -24.06 -0.94
C LEU A 212 -0.89 -24.30 0.02
N LYS A 213 -0.59 -24.82 1.21
CA LYS A 213 -1.53 -24.95 2.33
C LYS A 213 -1.50 -23.68 3.21
N ILE A 214 -2.60 -23.41 3.93
CA ILE A 214 -2.67 -22.32 4.90
C ILE A 214 -1.63 -22.58 6.00
N ILE A 215 -0.79 -21.58 6.28
CA ILE A 215 0.16 -21.61 7.40
C ILE A 215 -0.52 -21.11 8.67
N SER A 216 -1.26 -20.03 8.60
CA SER A 216 -1.90 -19.41 9.76
C SER A 216 -2.92 -18.36 9.34
N ILE A 217 -3.87 -18.10 10.22
CA ILE A 217 -4.73 -16.92 10.15
C ILE A 217 -4.37 -16.02 11.31
N ARG A 218 -4.27 -14.73 11.06
CA ARG A 218 -3.84 -13.73 12.04
C ARG A 218 -4.85 -12.60 12.14
N ARG A 219 -5.12 -12.16 13.36
CA ARG A 219 -5.92 -10.96 13.63
C ARG A 219 -5.04 -9.72 13.62
N THR A 220 -5.55 -8.64 13.05
CA THR A 220 -4.80 -7.39 12.84
C THR A 220 -4.88 -6.40 14.03
N ASN A 221 -5.67 -6.73 15.05
CA ASN A 221 -5.87 -5.91 16.27
C ASN A 221 -4.99 -6.42 17.40
#